data_30c93f8913817c6c712a6e95934ac787
#
_entry.id   30c93f8913817c6c712a6e95934ac787
#
_cell.length_a   1.000
_cell.length_b   1.000
_cell.length_c   1.000
_cell.angle_alpha   90.00
_cell.angle_beta   90.00
_cell.angle_gamma   90.00
#
_symmetry.space_group_name_H-M   'P 1'
#
loop_
_entity.id
_entity.type
_entity.pdbx_description
1 polymer ?
#
loop_
_entity_poly.entity_id
_entity_poly.type
_entity_poly.pdbx_seq_one_letter_code
_entity_poly.pdbx_strand_id
1 'polypeptide(L)'
;MEAAIESIESTETESEDEFFSDESSVDESANVDRISELSKDGYQLLKNNRITDAKDMFKKILDIENNNNYALVGLGDSERKQNNYNKAIAYYNDCLSYHPGNNYALFGLADCYKALNQYRKAIDIWEQYLVHDDRNITVLTRVADAYRKIHDFKKSKELYLKVLDMEQDNAYALIGLGHLHYDFKEYKDALYYWAKMLELNESAVDIRVLTSIGNCHRKLKTFENGVVYFERALALDPNNFYALFGLADCYRGMNQQYRSIEYWNRILALDPDNKVILTRSGDAYRNTGDYKTAVEYYNKALDIAFDVYAALGLALICKGEGKYEEAADRLSNLIRSDAKNYRLYIDLADCYVKLNRKQDAVSVLESFQKQGIRCPPISDMLDKLKNNKPIY
;
A
#
# COMPACT_ATOMS: atom_id res chain seq x y z
N MET A 1 9.77 2.04 22.23
CA MET A 1 9.36 3.21 23.02
C MET A 1 9.59 3.01 24.53
N GLU A 2 9.69 1.76 24.99
CA GLU A 2 10.01 1.47 26.40
C GLU A 2 11.51 1.61 26.75
N ALA A 3 12.42 1.48 25.80
CA ALA A 3 13.87 1.55 26.05
C ALA A 3 14.44 2.99 26.18
N ALA A 4 13.66 4.02 25.96
CA ALA A 4 14.11 5.42 26.02
C ALA A 4 13.89 6.10 27.39
N ILE A 5 13.28 5.40 28.35
CA ILE A 5 12.96 5.95 29.68
C ILE A 5 13.99 5.54 30.74
N GLU A 6 14.79 4.47 30.52
CA GLU A 6 15.74 3.95 31.51
C GLU A 6 17.16 4.54 31.50
N SER A 7 17.48 5.47 30.56
CA SER A 7 18.86 5.99 30.44
C SER A 7 19.10 7.39 31.03
N ILE A 8 18.24 7.87 31.93
CA ILE A 8 18.38 9.21 32.56
C ILE A 8 18.92 9.16 33.98
N GLU A 9 19.25 7.97 34.52
CA GLU A 9 19.92 7.88 35.83
C GLU A 9 21.39 7.43 35.66
N SER A 10 22.33 8.35 35.64
CA SER A 10 23.68 8.26 36.21
C SER A 10 24.62 9.25 35.51
N THR A 11 24.89 10.37 36.14
CA THR A 11 26.25 10.94 36.37
C THR A 11 26.09 12.24 37.16
N GLU A 12 26.05 12.12 38.46
CA GLU A 12 26.44 13.22 39.35
C GLU A 12 27.90 13.00 39.80
N THR A 13 28.75 13.95 39.50
CA THR A 13 30.05 14.10 40.20
C THR A 13 30.04 15.45 40.88
N GLU A 14 30.16 15.39 42.21
CA GLU A 14 30.29 16.52 43.12
C GLU A 14 31.55 17.34 42.85
N SER A 15 31.43 18.66 42.91
CA SER A 15 32.48 19.58 43.34
C SER A 15 31.86 20.72 44.12
N GLU A 16 32.25 20.78 45.42
CA GLU A 16 32.00 21.89 46.34
C GLU A 16 32.68 23.15 45.83
N ASP A 17 31.95 24.30 45.85
CA ASP A 17 32.45 25.51 46.48
C ASP A 17 31.44 26.67 46.49
N GLU A 18 31.24 27.20 47.68
CA GLU A 18 30.92 28.56 48.16
C GLU A 18 29.63 29.30 47.77
N PHE A 19 28.89 29.51 48.82
CA PHE A 19 27.83 30.45 49.13
C PHE A 19 27.93 31.84 48.45
N PHE A 20 26.95 32.14 47.58
CA PHE A 20 26.30 33.42 47.54
C PHE A 20 24.79 33.15 47.40
N SER A 21 24.03 33.51 48.44
CA SER A 21 22.57 33.41 48.45
C SER A 21 22.00 34.53 47.58
N ASP A 22 21.56 34.15 46.38
CA ASP A 22 20.75 35.00 45.51
C ASP A 22 19.34 34.39 45.41
N GLU A 23 18.32 35.19 45.74
CA GLU A 23 16.91 34.75 45.66
C GLU A 23 16.50 34.24 44.26
N SER A 24 17.30 34.58 43.24
CA SER A 24 17.12 34.09 41.86
C SER A 24 17.44 32.60 41.70
N SER A 25 18.37 32.05 42.48
CA SER A 25 18.79 30.65 42.37
C SER A 25 17.79 29.66 42.98
N VAL A 26 16.99 30.10 43.95
CA VAL A 26 15.95 29.28 44.59
C VAL A 26 14.70 29.21 43.67
N ASP A 27 14.39 30.29 42.94
CA ASP A 27 13.27 30.33 42.01
C ASP A 27 13.58 29.51 40.71
N GLU A 28 14.84 29.53 40.24
CA GLU A 28 15.30 28.70 39.13
C GLU A 28 15.22 27.21 39.43
N SER A 29 15.68 26.77 40.62
CA SER A 29 15.58 25.36 41.04
C SER A 29 14.12 24.88 41.13
N ALA A 30 13.26 25.69 41.74
CA ALA A 30 11.84 25.39 41.85
C ALA A 30 11.14 25.28 40.47
N ASN A 31 11.57 26.10 39.49
CA ASN A 31 11.05 26.03 38.11
C ASN A 31 11.55 24.78 37.38
N VAL A 32 12.78 24.35 37.55
CA VAL A 32 13.32 23.12 36.95
C VAL A 32 12.55 21.89 37.45
N ASP A 33 12.37 21.76 38.78
CA ASP A 33 11.59 20.67 39.37
C ASP A 33 10.16 20.64 38.83
N ARG A 34 9.52 21.80 38.75
CA ARG A 34 8.16 21.92 38.25
C ARG A 34 8.04 21.56 36.75
N ILE A 35 8.99 21.95 35.91
CA ILE A 35 9.08 21.57 34.50
C ILE A 35 9.24 20.06 34.38
N SER A 36 10.12 19.45 35.18
CA SER A 36 10.35 18.01 35.19
C SER A 36 9.07 17.23 35.53
N GLU A 37 8.36 17.63 36.60
CA GLU A 37 7.10 17.02 37.01
C GLU A 37 6.01 17.15 35.93
N LEU A 38 5.78 18.37 35.43
CA LEU A 38 4.79 18.63 34.36
C LEU A 38 5.11 17.86 33.07
N SER A 39 6.38 17.73 32.73
CA SER A 39 6.84 16.95 31.57
C SER A 39 6.52 15.46 31.74
N LYS A 40 6.86 14.89 32.89
CA LYS A 40 6.56 13.48 33.23
C LYS A 40 5.06 13.20 33.17
N ASP A 41 4.25 14.06 33.79
CA ASP A 41 2.79 13.96 33.78
C ASP A 41 2.23 14.10 32.35
N GLY A 42 2.72 15.07 31.57
CA GLY A 42 2.32 15.27 30.19
C GLY A 42 2.54 14.02 29.31
N TYR A 43 3.75 13.42 29.38
CA TYR A 43 4.05 12.19 28.62
C TYR A 43 3.28 10.98 29.14
N GLN A 44 3.02 10.88 30.46
CA GLN A 44 2.19 9.82 31.02
C GLN A 44 0.73 9.94 30.54
N LEU A 45 0.19 11.17 30.46
CA LEU A 45 -1.13 11.44 29.90
C LEU A 45 -1.21 11.09 28.41
N LEU A 46 -0.14 11.42 27.63
CA LEU A 46 -0.04 10.99 26.23
C LEU A 46 -0.03 9.45 26.09
N LYS A 47 0.71 8.76 26.96
CA LYS A 47 0.73 7.28 26.98
C LYS A 47 -0.68 6.72 27.24
N ASN A 48 -1.44 7.35 28.10
CA ASN A 48 -2.80 6.98 28.46
C ASN A 48 -3.87 7.53 27.48
N ASN A 49 -3.45 8.08 26.34
CA ASN A 49 -4.32 8.67 25.32
C ASN A 49 -5.20 9.87 25.79
N ARG A 50 -4.83 10.51 26.90
CA ARG A 50 -5.47 11.73 27.42
C ARG A 50 -4.83 12.97 26.78
N ILE A 51 -5.04 13.14 25.48
CA ILE A 51 -4.25 14.08 24.68
C ILE A 51 -4.50 15.53 25.08
N THR A 52 -5.74 15.90 25.39
CA THR A 52 -6.09 17.28 25.79
C THR A 52 -5.39 17.67 27.08
N ASP A 53 -5.46 16.80 28.08
CA ASP A 53 -4.82 17.05 29.38
C ASP A 53 -3.31 17.12 29.27
N ALA A 54 -2.72 16.29 28.41
CA ALA A 54 -1.29 16.34 28.11
C ALA A 54 -0.87 17.69 27.51
N LYS A 55 -1.65 18.21 26.54
CA LYS A 55 -1.38 19.51 25.96
C LYS A 55 -1.42 20.63 27.00
N ASP A 56 -2.33 20.56 27.97
CA ASP A 56 -2.42 21.55 29.02
C ASP A 56 -1.19 21.52 29.95
N MET A 57 -0.63 20.32 30.22
CA MET A 57 0.65 20.21 30.96
C MET A 57 1.80 20.83 30.17
N PHE A 58 1.94 20.50 28.89
CA PHE A 58 3.00 21.06 28.05
C PHE A 58 2.88 22.59 27.86
N LYS A 59 1.66 23.15 27.77
CA LYS A 59 1.47 24.60 27.72
C LYS A 59 1.93 25.30 29.02
N LYS A 60 1.60 24.71 30.19
CA LYS A 60 2.10 25.23 31.48
C LYS A 60 3.62 25.29 31.55
N ILE A 61 4.32 24.35 30.88
CA ILE A 61 5.78 24.39 30.78
C ILE A 61 6.20 25.59 29.91
N LEU A 62 5.51 25.83 28.76
CA LEU A 62 5.83 26.95 27.90
C LEU A 62 5.52 28.30 28.54
N ASP A 63 4.59 28.36 29.51
CA ASP A 63 4.33 29.56 30.33
C ASP A 63 5.51 29.86 31.26
N ILE A 64 6.30 28.86 31.67
CA ILE A 64 7.51 29.00 32.50
C ILE A 64 8.73 29.27 31.60
N GLU A 65 8.90 28.44 30.54
CA GLU A 65 10.03 28.46 29.62
C GLU A 65 9.52 28.28 28.19
N ASN A 66 9.39 29.37 27.45
CA ASN A 66 8.71 29.42 26.15
C ASN A 66 9.38 28.61 25.02
N ASN A 67 10.64 28.28 25.17
CA ASN A 67 11.45 27.49 24.22
C ASN A 67 11.80 26.08 24.71
N ASN A 68 11.13 25.61 25.77
CA ASN A 68 11.40 24.32 26.37
C ASN A 68 11.18 23.18 25.36
N ASN A 69 12.23 22.38 25.12
CA ASN A 69 12.24 21.32 24.12
C ASN A 69 11.24 20.19 24.45
N TYR A 70 11.08 19.80 25.72
CA TYR A 70 10.15 18.75 26.13
C TYR A 70 8.71 19.15 25.86
N ALA A 71 8.37 20.42 26.13
CA ALA A 71 7.03 20.95 25.90
C ALA A 71 6.72 21.08 24.41
N LEU A 72 7.63 21.63 23.62
CA LEU A 72 7.45 21.76 22.17
C LEU A 72 7.33 20.40 21.47
N VAL A 73 8.20 19.44 21.82
CA VAL A 73 8.08 18.08 21.31
C VAL A 73 6.79 17.41 21.77
N GLY A 74 6.42 17.53 23.05
CA GLY A 74 5.20 16.97 23.61
C GLY A 74 3.92 17.50 22.96
N LEU A 75 3.88 18.80 22.64
CA LEU A 75 2.78 19.39 21.85
C LEU A 75 2.77 18.87 20.41
N GLY A 76 3.92 18.76 19.78
CA GLY A 76 4.07 18.15 18.47
C GLY A 76 3.56 16.71 18.45
N ASP A 77 3.96 15.88 19.42
CA ASP A 77 3.50 14.50 19.57
C ASP A 77 1.98 14.42 19.82
N SER A 78 1.44 15.36 20.61
CA SER A 78 0.03 15.47 20.89
C SER A 78 -0.78 15.72 19.61
N GLU A 79 -0.34 16.68 18.80
CA GLU A 79 -0.98 17.00 17.52
C GLU A 79 -0.82 15.85 16.51
N ARG A 80 0.36 15.20 16.47
CA ARG A 80 0.63 14.04 15.60
C ARG A 80 -0.28 12.87 15.94
N LYS A 81 -0.53 12.58 17.23
CA LYS A 81 -1.48 11.54 17.66
C LYS A 81 -2.92 11.83 17.24
N GLN A 82 -3.29 13.11 17.09
CA GLN A 82 -4.59 13.53 16.58
C GLN A 82 -4.64 13.63 15.04
N ASN A 83 -3.58 13.22 14.34
CA ASN A 83 -3.39 13.35 12.89
C ASN A 83 -3.38 14.81 12.38
N ASN A 84 -3.15 15.78 13.28
CA ASN A 84 -3.03 17.20 12.95
C ASN A 84 -1.58 17.50 12.50
N TYR A 85 -1.12 16.82 11.44
CA TYR A 85 0.28 16.83 11.03
C TYR A 85 0.86 18.23 10.77
N ASN A 86 0.09 19.16 10.21
CA ASN A 86 0.57 20.53 9.96
C ASN A 86 0.86 21.30 11.24
N LYS A 87 0.04 21.12 12.29
CA LYS A 87 0.28 21.72 13.60
C LYS A 87 1.47 21.06 14.31
N ALA A 88 1.58 19.74 14.20
CA ALA A 88 2.72 19.03 14.74
C ALA A 88 4.04 19.50 14.10
N ILE A 89 4.06 19.69 12.77
CA ILE A 89 5.20 20.24 12.03
C ILE A 89 5.60 21.63 12.58
N ALA A 90 4.64 22.50 12.88
CA ALA A 90 4.94 23.83 13.45
C ALA A 90 5.68 23.69 14.78
N TYR A 91 5.16 22.90 15.73
CA TYR A 91 5.80 22.71 17.03
C TYR A 91 7.18 22.05 16.95
N TYR A 92 7.37 21.07 16.07
CA TYR A 92 8.70 20.47 15.88
C TYR A 92 9.69 21.46 15.26
N ASN A 93 9.26 22.28 14.29
CA ASN A 93 10.10 23.34 13.74
C ASN A 93 10.45 24.40 14.78
N ASP A 94 9.50 24.80 15.63
CA ASP A 94 9.75 25.71 16.74
C ASP A 94 10.81 25.12 17.68
N CYS A 95 10.68 23.83 18.04
CA CYS A 95 11.71 23.15 18.83
C CYS A 95 13.08 23.20 18.14
N LEU A 96 13.14 22.85 16.83
CA LEU A 96 14.39 22.80 16.08
C LEU A 96 15.01 24.19 15.84
N SER A 97 14.22 25.27 15.90
CA SER A 97 14.75 26.64 15.80
C SER A 97 15.61 27.02 17.02
N TYR A 98 15.26 26.49 18.18
CA TYR A 98 16.01 26.70 19.44
C TYR A 98 17.00 25.57 19.71
N HIS A 99 16.66 24.35 19.31
CA HIS A 99 17.41 23.09 19.55
C HIS A 99 17.62 22.31 18.27
N PRO A 100 18.50 22.73 17.34
CA PRO A 100 18.62 22.15 15.98
C PRO A 100 18.96 20.67 15.95
N GLY A 101 19.64 20.16 17.00
CA GLY A 101 20.01 18.76 17.14
C GLY A 101 19.01 17.89 17.93
N ASN A 102 17.80 18.37 18.22
CA ASN A 102 16.84 17.59 18.99
C ASN A 102 16.31 16.40 18.17
N ASN A 103 16.81 15.20 18.51
CA ASN A 103 16.47 13.96 17.79
C ASN A 103 14.99 13.61 17.87
N TYR A 104 14.29 13.93 18.94
CA TYR A 104 12.84 13.65 19.07
C TYR A 104 12.03 14.55 18.13
N ALA A 105 12.40 15.83 18.04
CA ALA A 105 11.78 16.76 17.10
C ALA A 105 12.06 16.37 15.64
N LEU A 106 13.29 16.04 15.28
CA LEU A 106 13.64 15.55 13.94
C LEU A 106 12.85 14.30 13.59
N PHE A 107 12.79 13.32 14.50
CA PHE A 107 12.03 12.09 14.27
C PHE A 107 10.54 12.35 14.06
N GLY A 108 9.92 13.15 14.95
CA GLY A 108 8.49 13.48 14.86
C GLY A 108 8.14 14.29 13.61
N LEU A 109 9.00 15.25 13.23
CA LEU A 109 8.85 16.07 12.03
C LEU A 109 8.88 15.21 10.75
N ALA A 110 9.86 14.33 10.64
CA ALA A 110 9.99 13.44 9.50
C ALA A 110 8.81 12.45 9.40
N ASP A 111 8.32 11.93 10.53
CA ASP A 111 7.12 11.09 10.57
C ASP A 111 5.87 11.85 10.10
N CYS A 112 5.73 13.14 10.43
CA CYS A 112 4.64 13.98 9.91
C CYS A 112 4.73 14.15 8.40
N TYR A 113 5.91 14.44 7.85
CA TYR A 113 6.10 14.53 6.40
C TYR A 113 5.82 13.20 5.70
N LYS A 114 6.23 12.07 6.28
CA LYS A 114 5.89 10.74 5.78
C LYS A 114 4.37 10.52 5.75
N ALA A 115 3.66 10.87 6.83
CA ALA A 115 2.20 10.73 6.90
C ALA A 115 1.47 11.58 5.85
N LEU A 116 2.03 12.73 5.49
CA LEU A 116 1.56 13.61 4.41
C LEU A 116 2.04 13.16 3.01
N ASN A 117 2.67 11.98 2.87
CA ASN A 117 3.28 11.48 1.64
C ASN A 117 4.37 12.40 1.04
N GLN A 118 4.93 13.32 1.83
CA GLN A 118 6.03 14.18 1.43
C GLN A 118 7.38 13.49 1.69
N TYR A 119 7.60 12.34 1.05
CA TYR A 119 8.72 11.44 1.33
C TYR A 119 10.09 12.08 1.18
N ARG A 120 10.28 13.00 0.22
CA ARG A 120 11.58 13.69 0.03
C ARG A 120 11.94 14.53 1.26
N LYS A 121 10.97 15.32 1.79
CA LYS A 121 11.19 16.10 3.01
C LYS A 121 11.43 15.20 4.22
N ALA A 122 10.71 14.09 4.31
CA ALA A 122 10.94 13.14 5.40
C ALA A 122 12.36 12.56 5.35
N ILE A 123 12.87 12.23 4.17
CA ILE A 123 14.25 11.76 3.96
C ILE A 123 15.25 12.81 4.43
N ASP A 124 15.10 14.07 3.96
CA ASP A 124 16.02 15.16 4.30
C ASP A 124 16.13 15.36 5.84
N ILE A 125 15.02 15.23 6.56
CA ILE A 125 15.00 15.36 8.02
C ILE A 125 15.58 14.13 8.71
N TRP A 126 15.25 12.90 8.25
CA TRP A 126 15.86 11.70 8.83
C TRP A 126 17.36 11.60 8.53
N GLU A 127 17.83 12.09 7.38
CA GLU A 127 19.26 12.17 7.09
C GLU A 127 19.96 13.14 8.05
N GLN A 128 19.33 14.26 8.44
CA GLN A 128 19.86 15.11 9.53
C GLN A 128 19.93 14.37 10.86
N TYR A 129 18.92 13.57 11.21
CA TYR A 129 18.97 12.72 12.41
C TYR A 129 20.17 11.77 12.34
N LEU A 130 20.39 11.11 11.20
CA LEU A 130 21.47 10.13 11.03
C LEU A 130 22.88 10.74 11.07
N VAL A 131 23.02 12.07 10.97
CA VAL A 131 24.30 12.74 11.24
C VAL A 131 24.70 12.59 12.72
N HIS A 132 23.71 12.55 13.62
CA HIS A 132 23.95 12.41 15.07
C HIS A 132 23.99 10.95 15.52
N ASP A 133 23.22 10.07 14.87
CA ASP A 133 23.12 8.64 15.20
C ASP A 133 22.97 7.83 13.90
N ASP A 134 24.10 7.54 13.25
CA ASP A 134 24.15 6.86 11.95
C ASP A 134 23.86 5.36 12.02
N ARG A 135 23.69 4.80 13.22
CA ARG A 135 23.39 3.39 13.48
C ARG A 135 21.97 3.14 13.98
N ASN A 136 21.14 4.15 14.02
CA ASN A 136 19.75 3.99 14.45
C ASN A 136 18.95 3.16 13.45
N ILE A 137 18.73 1.90 13.78
CA ILE A 137 18.04 0.92 12.94
C ILE A 137 16.64 1.38 12.58
N THR A 138 15.92 1.98 13.54
CA THR A 138 14.56 2.47 13.30
C THR A 138 14.54 3.57 12.25
N VAL A 139 15.47 4.52 12.32
CA VAL A 139 15.57 5.60 11.35
C VAL A 139 16.06 5.08 10.00
N LEU A 140 17.10 4.24 9.98
CA LEU A 140 17.60 3.62 8.75
C LEU A 140 16.52 2.88 7.98
N THR A 141 15.68 2.08 8.67
CA THR A 141 14.58 1.36 8.02
C THR A 141 13.48 2.30 7.50
N ARG A 142 13.20 3.41 8.21
CA ARG A 142 12.25 4.44 7.76
C ARG A 142 12.73 5.19 6.53
N VAL A 143 14.00 5.56 6.49
CA VAL A 143 14.63 6.21 5.34
C VAL A 143 14.63 5.26 4.13
N ALA A 144 15.00 3.99 4.35
CA ALA A 144 14.97 2.97 3.31
C ALA A 144 13.56 2.82 2.70
N ASP A 145 12.51 2.76 3.56
CA ASP A 145 11.11 2.69 3.10
C ASP A 145 10.69 3.95 2.33
N ALA A 146 11.13 5.14 2.79
CA ALA A 146 10.86 6.39 2.10
C ALA A 146 11.54 6.46 0.71
N TYR A 147 12.78 6.00 0.59
CA TYR A 147 13.45 5.87 -0.71
C TYR A 147 12.73 4.88 -1.63
N ARG A 148 12.21 3.75 -1.09
CA ARG A 148 11.37 2.82 -1.85
C ARG A 148 10.13 3.52 -2.41
N LYS A 149 9.46 4.35 -1.59
CA LYS A 149 8.26 5.10 -1.99
C LYS A 149 8.50 6.13 -3.10
N ILE A 150 9.71 6.71 -3.16
CA ILE A 150 10.10 7.60 -4.28
C ILE A 150 10.80 6.86 -5.42
N HIS A 151 10.76 5.52 -5.40
CA HIS A 151 11.33 4.63 -6.42
C HIS A 151 12.86 4.72 -6.58
N ASP A 152 13.59 5.09 -5.54
CA ASP A 152 15.05 4.98 -5.50
C ASP A 152 15.47 3.60 -4.98
N PHE A 153 15.53 2.63 -5.89
CA PHE A 153 15.90 1.25 -5.58
C PHE A 153 17.26 1.13 -4.91
N LYS A 154 18.26 1.85 -5.44
CA LYS A 154 19.64 1.71 -5.01
C LYS A 154 19.83 2.14 -3.55
N LYS A 155 19.39 3.35 -3.23
CA LYS A 155 19.51 3.88 -1.86
C LYS A 155 18.66 3.09 -0.87
N SER A 156 17.45 2.71 -1.24
CA SER A 156 16.59 1.88 -0.40
C SER A 156 17.25 0.55 -0.06
N LYS A 157 17.79 -0.15 -1.07
CA LYS A 157 18.47 -1.45 -0.90
C LYS A 157 19.72 -1.32 -0.02
N GLU A 158 20.55 -0.31 -0.27
CA GLU A 158 21.78 -0.02 0.49
C GLU A 158 21.47 0.14 1.98
N LEU A 159 20.46 0.93 2.32
CA LEU A 159 20.09 1.18 3.72
C LEU A 159 19.53 -0.05 4.41
N TYR A 160 18.65 -0.83 3.74
CA TYR A 160 18.17 -2.08 4.32
C TYR A 160 19.31 -3.09 4.52
N LEU A 161 20.26 -3.18 3.58
CA LEU A 161 21.44 -4.04 3.74
C LEU A 161 22.35 -3.56 4.87
N LYS A 162 22.54 -2.23 5.03
CA LYS A 162 23.26 -1.67 6.21
C LYS A 162 22.59 -2.13 7.52
N VAL A 163 21.27 -2.17 7.58
CA VAL A 163 20.57 -2.71 8.76
C VAL A 163 20.86 -4.20 8.97
N LEU A 164 20.83 -5.01 7.89
CA LEU A 164 21.14 -6.44 7.99
C LEU A 164 22.60 -6.73 8.34
N ASP A 165 23.54 -5.85 7.99
CA ASP A 165 24.93 -5.95 8.42
C ASP A 165 25.10 -5.71 9.93
N MET A 166 24.20 -4.92 10.53
CA MET A 166 24.15 -4.67 11.97
C MET A 166 23.37 -5.76 12.73
N GLU A 167 22.23 -6.17 12.18
CA GLU A 167 21.33 -7.18 12.71
C GLU A 167 20.86 -8.10 11.55
N GLN A 168 21.55 -9.24 11.37
CA GLN A 168 21.33 -10.15 10.23
C GLN A 168 19.88 -10.66 10.13
N ASP A 169 19.17 -10.71 11.25
CA ASP A 169 17.83 -11.26 11.37
C ASP A 169 16.77 -10.17 11.58
N ASN A 170 17.10 -8.92 11.27
CA ASN A 170 16.17 -7.83 11.44
C ASN A 170 14.94 -7.99 10.52
N ALA A 171 13.78 -8.33 11.13
CA ALA A 171 12.54 -8.61 10.41
C ALA A 171 12.06 -7.43 9.55
N TYR A 172 12.21 -6.18 10.04
CA TYR A 172 11.80 -4.99 9.29
C TYR A 172 12.61 -4.79 8.02
N ALA A 173 13.93 -5.03 8.09
CA ALA A 173 14.79 -4.93 6.92
C ALA A 173 14.50 -6.04 5.90
N LEU A 174 14.30 -7.28 6.35
CA LEU A 174 13.93 -8.40 5.47
C LEU A 174 12.57 -8.17 4.80
N ILE A 175 11.56 -7.72 5.55
CA ILE A 175 10.24 -7.37 5.00
C ILE A 175 10.38 -6.20 4.01
N GLY A 176 11.16 -5.18 4.37
CA GLY A 176 11.41 -4.01 3.53
C GLY A 176 12.08 -4.35 2.20
N LEU A 177 13.12 -5.20 2.21
CA LEU A 177 13.76 -5.71 1.00
C LEU A 177 12.79 -6.53 0.14
N GLY A 178 11.97 -7.39 0.77
CA GLY A 178 10.93 -8.11 0.06
C GLY A 178 9.97 -7.18 -0.66
N HIS A 179 9.47 -6.14 0.00
CA HIS A 179 8.60 -5.14 -0.64
C HIS A 179 9.32 -4.32 -1.70
N LEU A 180 10.59 -3.96 -1.49
CA LEU A 180 11.40 -3.24 -2.47
C LEU A 180 11.51 -4.04 -3.78
N HIS A 181 11.94 -5.28 -3.71
CA HIS A 181 12.05 -6.15 -4.88
C HIS A 181 10.70 -6.43 -5.55
N TYR A 182 9.62 -6.54 -4.76
CA TYR A 182 8.26 -6.69 -5.29
C TYR A 182 7.80 -5.46 -6.11
N ASP A 183 8.01 -4.25 -5.59
CA ASP A 183 7.64 -3.00 -6.26
C ASP A 183 8.39 -2.84 -7.60
N PHE A 184 9.63 -3.33 -7.67
CA PHE A 184 10.45 -3.35 -8.89
C PHE A 184 10.27 -4.62 -9.76
N LYS A 185 9.28 -5.47 -9.44
CA LYS A 185 8.91 -6.69 -10.16
C LYS A 185 9.97 -7.80 -10.14
N GLU A 186 10.92 -7.72 -9.26
CA GLU A 186 11.95 -8.74 -9.00
C GLU A 186 11.38 -9.79 -8.02
N TYR A 187 10.34 -10.50 -8.46
CA TYR A 187 9.51 -11.35 -7.58
C TYR A 187 10.28 -12.51 -6.93
N LYS A 188 11.32 -13.03 -7.59
CA LYS A 188 12.14 -14.10 -7.02
C LYS A 188 12.97 -13.62 -5.82
N ASP A 189 13.56 -12.43 -5.94
CA ASP A 189 14.32 -11.83 -4.86
C ASP A 189 13.40 -11.41 -3.71
N ALA A 190 12.21 -10.90 -4.01
CA ALA A 190 11.19 -10.64 -3.00
C ALA A 190 10.84 -11.90 -2.19
N LEU A 191 10.63 -13.03 -2.87
CA LEU A 191 10.36 -14.31 -2.22
C LEU A 191 11.53 -14.77 -1.34
N TYR A 192 12.78 -14.58 -1.77
CA TYR A 192 13.97 -14.94 -1.01
C TYR A 192 13.99 -14.22 0.36
N TYR A 193 13.80 -12.90 0.37
CA TYR A 193 13.85 -12.14 1.62
C TYR A 193 12.66 -12.46 2.54
N TRP A 194 11.45 -12.63 2.01
CA TRP A 194 10.32 -13.01 2.83
C TRP A 194 10.38 -14.45 3.32
N ALA A 195 10.92 -15.40 2.54
CA ALA A 195 11.16 -16.76 3.01
C ALA A 195 12.15 -16.77 4.18
N LYS A 196 13.26 -16.03 4.07
CA LYS A 196 14.22 -15.87 5.17
C LYS A 196 13.56 -15.30 6.43
N MET A 197 12.69 -14.28 6.30
CA MET A 197 11.95 -13.73 7.42
C MET A 197 11.01 -14.77 8.07
N LEU A 198 10.31 -15.59 7.27
CA LEU A 198 9.43 -16.64 7.79
C LEU A 198 10.18 -17.74 8.53
N GLU A 199 11.36 -18.13 8.06
CA GLU A 199 12.23 -19.12 8.73
C GLU A 199 12.65 -18.65 10.14
N LEU A 200 12.88 -17.33 10.30
CA LEU A 200 13.30 -16.75 11.57
C LEU A 200 12.15 -16.56 12.57
N ASN A 201 10.93 -16.42 12.11
CA ASN A 201 9.76 -16.05 12.92
C ASN A 201 8.55 -16.96 12.64
N GLU A 202 8.70 -18.28 12.80
CA GLU A 202 7.59 -19.22 12.58
C GLU A 202 6.38 -18.99 13.48
N SER A 203 6.56 -18.47 14.69
CA SER A 203 5.50 -18.30 15.68
C SER A 203 4.70 -16.99 15.57
N ALA A 204 5.23 -15.97 14.88
CA ALA A 204 4.62 -14.64 14.75
C ALA A 204 4.53 -14.20 13.29
N VAL A 205 3.84 -15.01 12.47
CA VAL A 205 3.73 -14.75 11.05
C VAL A 205 2.78 -13.57 10.78
N ASP A 206 3.30 -12.48 10.23
CA ASP A 206 2.47 -11.36 9.77
C ASP A 206 1.67 -11.77 8.53
N ILE A 207 0.34 -11.68 8.63
CA ILE A 207 -0.60 -11.98 7.55
C ILE A 207 -0.30 -11.19 6.27
N ARG A 208 0.26 -9.97 6.40
CA ARG A 208 0.67 -9.14 5.27
C ARG A 208 1.83 -9.76 4.49
N VAL A 209 2.75 -10.42 5.16
CA VAL A 209 3.86 -11.12 4.52
C VAL A 209 3.34 -12.35 3.79
N LEU A 210 2.47 -13.14 4.41
CA LEU A 210 1.84 -14.30 3.75
C LEU A 210 1.11 -13.89 2.47
N THR A 211 0.28 -12.87 2.53
CA THR A 211 -0.45 -12.37 1.35
C THR A 211 0.49 -11.79 0.29
N SER A 212 1.61 -11.18 0.70
CA SER A 212 2.62 -10.66 -0.24
C SER A 212 3.36 -11.79 -0.97
N ILE A 213 3.73 -12.86 -0.26
CA ILE A 213 4.33 -14.07 -0.87
C ILE A 213 3.34 -14.72 -1.84
N GLY A 214 2.09 -14.92 -1.41
CA GLY A 214 1.03 -15.44 -2.28
C GLY A 214 0.87 -14.61 -3.55
N ASN A 215 0.91 -13.28 -3.43
CA ASN A 215 0.86 -12.36 -4.57
C ASN A 215 2.08 -12.48 -5.49
N CYS A 216 3.29 -12.73 -4.96
CA CYS A 216 4.46 -13.01 -5.79
C CYS A 216 4.25 -14.26 -6.64
N HIS A 217 3.82 -15.36 -6.02
CA HIS A 217 3.54 -16.61 -6.72
C HIS A 217 2.46 -16.42 -7.79
N ARG A 218 1.41 -15.61 -7.49
CA ARG A 218 0.38 -15.25 -8.47
C ARG A 218 0.98 -14.47 -9.66
N LYS A 219 1.90 -13.53 -9.43
CA LYS A 219 2.60 -12.77 -10.50
C LYS A 219 3.53 -13.65 -11.31
N LEU A 220 4.19 -14.62 -10.69
CA LEU A 220 5.04 -15.62 -11.34
C LEU A 220 4.24 -16.74 -12.01
N LYS A 221 2.90 -16.76 -11.87
CA LYS A 221 1.98 -17.81 -12.35
C LYS A 221 2.25 -19.18 -11.74
N THR A 222 2.90 -19.28 -10.59
CA THR A 222 3.06 -20.49 -9.78
C THR A 222 1.91 -20.55 -8.77
N PHE A 223 0.69 -20.70 -9.29
CA PHE A 223 -0.55 -20.47 -8.55
C PHE A 223 -0.72 -21.43 -7.37
N GLU A 224 -0.33 -22.71 -7.55
CA GLU A 224 -0.41 -23.74 -6.51
C GLU A 224 0.37 -23.32 -5.25
N ASN A 225 1.57 -22.78 -5.43
CA ASN A 225 2.38 -22.28 -4.33
C ASN A 225 1.71 -21.04 -3.68
N GLY A 226 1.09 -20.18 -4.49
CA GLY A 226 0.35 -19.02 -3.98
C GLY A 226 -0.81 -19.41 -3.08
N VAL A 227 -1.54 -20.47 -3.44
CA VAL A 227 -2.67 -21.01 -2.67
C VAL A 227 -2.25 -21.33 -1.23
N VAL A 228 -1.12 -22.02 -1.04
CA VAL A 228 -0.62 -22.40 0.29
C VAL A 228 -0.48 -21.21 1.22
N TYR A 229 0.08 -20.10 0.74
CA TYR A 229 0.30 -18.90 1.56
C TYR A 229 -0.99 -18.14 1.84
N PHE A 230 -1.91 -18.07 0.88
CA PHE A 230 -3.21 -17.46 1.10
C PHE A 230 -4.08 -18.28 2.08
N GLU A 231 -4.03 -19.62 2.02
CA GLU A 231 -4.71 -20.50 2.98
C GLU A 231 -4.15 -20.31 4.40
N ARG A 232 -2.82 -20.21 4.56
CA ARG A 232 -2.19 -19.86 5.84
C ARG A 232 -2.66 -18.49 6.34
N ALA A 233 -2.82 -17.51 5.45
CA ALA A 233 -3.35 -16.19 5.82
C ALA A 233 -4.82 -16.28 6.29
N LEU A 234 -5.66 -17.09 5.63
CA LEU A 234 -7.06 -17.31 6.06
C LEU A 234 -7.18 -18.10 7.36
N ALA A 235 -6.19 -18.93 7.71
CA ALA A 235 -6.16 -19.59 9.01
C ALA A 235 -5.95 -18.58 10.16
N LEU A 236 -5.29 -17.46 9.91
CA LEU A 236 -5.11 -16.36 10.87
C LEU A 236 -6.30 -15.40 10.89
N ASP A 237 -6.84 -15.06 9.73
CA ASP A 237 -8.00 -14.19 9.55
C ASP A 237 -8.90 -14.74 8.42
N PRO A 238 -9.96 -15.49 8.78
CA PRO A 238 -10.84 -16.13 7.80
C PRO A 238 -11.54 -15.19 6.83
N ASN A 239 -11.64 -13.91 7.18
CA ASN A 239 -12.30 -12.88 6.37
C ASN A 239 -11.32 -11.93 5.69
N ASN A 240 -10.03 -12.23 5.68
CA ASN A 240 -9.03 -11.37 5.06
C ASN A 240 -9.28 -11.21 3.56
N PHE A 241 -9.65 -10.01 3.17
CA PHE A 241 -9.97 -9.67 1.78
C PHE A 241 -8.84 -10.03 0.80
N TYR A 242 -7.59 -9.71 1.14
CA TYR A 242 -6.45 -9.93 0.25
C TYR A 242 -6.17 -11.43 0.04
N ALA A 243 -6.36 -12.23 1.07
CA ALA A 243 -6.19 -13.68 0.99
C ALA A 243 -7.33 -14.34 0.19
N LEU A 244 -8.59 -13.96 0.45
CA LEU A 244 -9.74 -14.43 -0.32
C LEU A 244 -9.60 -14.07 -1.81
N PHE A 245 -9.26 -12.82 -2.10
CA PHE A 245 -9.03 -12.33 -3.46
C PHE A 245 -7.87 -13.09 -4.13
N GLY A 246 -6.77 -13.29 -3.41
CA GLY A 246 -5.60 -14.01 -3.91
C GLY A 246 -5.92 -15.45 -4.28
N LEU A 247 -6.66 -16.18 -3.43
CA LEU A 247 -7.11 -17.54 -3.68
C LEU A 247 -8.01 -17.63 -4.90
N ALA A 248 -9.04 -16.79 -4.95
CA ALA A 248 -9.95 -16.76 -6.08
C ALA A 248 -9.22 -16.51 -7.41
N ASP A 249 -8.24 -15.59 -7.41
CA ASP A 249 -7.47 -15.26 -8.60
C ASP A 249 -6.47 -16.38 -8.97
N CYS A 250 -5.88 -17.08 -7.97
CA CYS A 250 -5.05 -18.27 -8.22
C CYS A 250 -5.88 -19.40 -8.84
N TYR A 251 -7.05 -19.73 -8.27
CA TYR A 251 -7.92 -20.77 -8.83
C TYR A 251 -8.43 -20.41 -10.23
N ARG A 252 -8.74 -19.13 -10.48
CA ARG A 252 -9.04 -18.66 -11.84
C ARG A 252 -7.85 -18.86 -12.78
N GLY A 253 -6.63 -18.54 -12.32
CA GLY A 253 -5.40 -18.75 -13.10
C GLY A 253 -5.10 -20.21 -13.44
N MET A 254 -5.52 -21.15 -12.59
CA MET A 254 -5.47 -22.60 -12.80
C MET A 254 -6.67 -23.15 -13.58
N ASN A 255 -7.54 -22.29 -14.09
CA ASN A 255 -8.80 -22.64 -14.76
C ASN A 255 -9.79 -23.42 -13.87
N GLN A 256 -9.68 -23.33 -12.55
CA GLN A 256 -10.58 -23.96 -11.57
C GLN A 256 -11.72 -22.99 -11.20
N GLN A 257 -12.61 -22.70 -12.14
CA GLN A 257 -13.61 -21.62 -12.01
C GLN A 257 -14.55 -21.82 -10.81
N TYR A 258 -14.99 -23.05 -10.52
CA TYR A 258 -15.89 -23.33 -9.39
C TYR A 258 -15.23 -22.97 -8.03
N ARG A 259 -13.95 -23.27 -7.84
CA ARG A 259 -13.22 -22.86 -6.64
C ARG A 259 -13.03 -21.34 -6.59
N SER A 260 -12.76 -20.72 -7.72
CA SER A 260 -12.68 -19.27 -7.81
C SER A 260 -13.98 -18.61 -7.36
N ILE A 261 -15.14 -19.12 -7.85
CA ILE A 261 -16.48 -18.65 -7.48
C ILE A 261 -16.73 -18.76 -5.97
N GLU A 262 -16.32 -19.86 -5.33
CA GLU A 262 -16.46 -20.02 -3.88
C GLU A 262 -15.85 -18.85 -3.11
N TYR A 263 -14.61 -18.48 -3.43
CA TYR A 263 -13.93 -17.38 -2.74
C TYR A 263 -14.47 -16.00 -3.13
N TRP A 264 -14.91 -15.79 -4.39
CA TRP A 264 -15.61 -14.56 -4.76
C TRP A 264 -16.91 -14.40 -3.98
N ASN A 265 -17.69 -15.46 -3.81
CA ASN A 265 -18.92 -15.43 -3.03
C ASN A 265 -18.67 -15.14 -1.55
N ARG A 266 -17.56 -15.63 -0.97
CA ARG A 266 -17.17 -15.27 0.40
C ARG A 266 -16.90 -13.76 0.54
N ILE A 267 -16.24 -13.15 -0.45
CA ILE A 267 -16.03 -11.68 -0.44
C ILE A 267 -17.37 -10.96 -0.57
N LEU A 268 -18.26 -11.39 -1.47
CA LEU A 268 -19.58 -10.77 -1.67
C LEU A 268 -20.52 -10.97 -0.48
N ALA A 269 -20.31 -11.99 0.34
CA ALA A 269 -21.03 -12.13 1.61
C ALA A 269 -20.64 -11.06 2.64
N LEU A 270 -19.41 -10.51 2.56
CA LEU A 270 -18.92 -9.45 3.42
C LEU A 270 -19.19 -8.05 2.83
N ASP A 271 -19.12 -7.93 1.51
CA ASP A 271 -19.30 -6.68 0.75
C ASP A 271 -20.11 -6.97 -0.52
N PRO A 272 -21.45 -7.02 -0.41
CA PRO A 272 -22.34 -7.40 -1.52
C PRO A 272 -22.27 -6.46 -2.73
N ASP A 273 -21.91 -5.21 -2.51
CA ASP A 273 -21.87 -4.17 -3.53
C ASP A 273 -20.47 -3.95 -4.11
N ASN A 274 -19.56 -4.90 -3.91
CA ASN A 274 -18.23 -4.83 -4.49
C ASN A 274 -18.26 -5.04 -6.00
N LYS A 275 -18.36 -3.94 -6.74
CA LYS A 275 -18.46 -3.94 -8.20
C LYS A 275 -17.39 -4.78 -8.89
N VAL A 276 -16.14 -4.70 -8.43
CA VAL A 276 -15.02 -5.45 -9.02
C VAL A 276 -15.22 -6.96 -8.85
N ILE A 277 -15.66 -7.38 -7.68
CA ILE A 277 -15.90 -8.80 -7.39
C ILE A 277 -17.14 -9.31 -8.12
N LEU A 278 -18.20 -8.51 -8.20
CA LEU A 278 -19.39 -8.84 -9.01
C LEU A 278 -19.01 -9.11 -10.48
N THR A 279 -18.21 -8.23 -11.09
CA THR A 279 -17.72 -8.42 -12.47
C THR A 279 -16.87 -9.69 -12.60
N ARG A 280 -15.96 -9.96 -11.66
CA ARG A 280 -15.12 -11.18 -11.66
C ARG A 280 -15.94 -12.46 -11.46
N SER A 281 -16.97 -12.41 -10.61
CA SER A 281 -17.91 -13.52 -10.44
C SER A 281 -18.67 -13.79 -11.74
N GLY A 282 -19.17 -12.73 -12.40
CA GLY A 282 -19.78 -12.82 -13.73
C GLY A 282 -18.85 -13.48 -14.75
N ASP A 283 -17.55 -13.10 -14.79
CA ASP A 283 -16.57 -13.74 -15.67
C ASP A 283 -16.37 -15.23 -15.34
N ALA A 284 -16.33 -15.59 -14.06
CA ALA A 284 -16.16 -16.97 -13.65
C ALA A 284 -17.37 -17.82 -14.03
N TYR A 285 -18.60 -17.34 -13.77
CA TYR A 285 -19.83 -18.04 -14.18
C TYR A 285 -19.97 -18.13 -15.72
N ARG A 286 -19.62 -17.09 -16.46
CA ARG A 286 -19.58 -17.13 -17.92
C ARG A 286 -18.60 -18.21 -18.41
N ASN A 287 -17.44 -18.34 -17.80
CA ASN A 287 -16.44 -19.34 -18.16
C ASN A 287 -16.85 -20.78 -17.79
N THR A 288 -17.79 -20.98 -16.87
CA THR A 288 -18.41 -22.29 -16.59
C THR A 288 -19.60 -22.60 -17.52
N GLY A 289 -20.03 -21.62 -18.34
CA GLY A 289 -21.20 -21.77 -19.20
C GLY A 289 -22.53 -21.41 -18.51
N ASP A 290 -22.51 -21.02 -17.24
CA ASP A 290 -23.70 -20.53 -16.53
C ASP A 290 -23.96 -19.06 -16.89
N TYR A 291 -24.44 -18.85 -18.11
CA TYR A 291 -24.70 -17.52 -18.64
C TYR A 291 -25.79 -16.78 -17.89
N LYS A 292 -26.78 -17.51 -17.36
CA LYS A 292 -27.88 -16.89 -16.61
C LYS A 292 -27.36 -16.20 -15.37
N THR A 293 -26.62 -16.92 -14.54
CA THR A 293 -26.01 -16.37 -13.31
C THR A 293 -24.99 -15.29 -13.64
N ALA A 294 -24.19 -15.46 -14.70
CA ALA A 294 -23.24 -14.45 -15.15
C ALA A 294 -23.90 -13.11 -15.47
N VAL A 295 -25.05 -13.14 -16.20
CA VAL A 295 -25.85 -11.94 -16.53
C VAL A 295 -26.34 -11.24 -15.26
N GLU A 296 -26.80 -11.97 -14.26
CA GLU A 296 -27.25 -11.39 -12.98
C GLU A 296 -26.11 -10.64 -12.28
N TYR A 297 -24.92 -11.23 -12.21
CA TYR A 297 -23.75 -10.59 -11.59
C TYR A 297 -23.27 -9.35 -12.37
N TYR A 298 -23.22 -9.41 -13.70
CA TYR A 298 -22.84 -8.26 -14.51
C TYR A 298 -23.84 -7.11 -14.38
N ASN A 299 -25.14 -7.40 -14.37
CA ASN A 299 -26.16 -6.37 -14.18
C ASN A 299 -26.05 -5.73 -12.80
N LYS A 300 -25.88 -6.51 -11.72
CA LYS A 300 -25.62 -5.95 -10.38
C LYS A 300 -24.41 -5.02 -10.38
N ALA A 301 -23.32 -5.38 -11.06
CA ALA A 301 -22.14 -4.52 -11.16
C ALA A 301 -22.46 -3.20 -11.90
N LEU A 302 -23.24 -3.26 -12.98
CA LEU A 302 -23.65 -2.10 -13.79
C LEU A 302 -24.67 -1.20 -13.06
N ASP A 303 -25.52 -1.77 -12.21
CA ASP A 303 -26.48 -1.01 -11.39
C ASP A 303 -25.75 -0.12 -10.36
N ILE A 304 -24.60 -0.54 -9.87
CA ILE A 304 -23.77 0.26 -8.96
C ILE A 304 -23.09 1.42 -9.72
N ALA A 305 -22.41 1.10 -10.80
CA ALA A 305 -21.79 2.09 -11.70
C ALA A 305 -21.37 1.42 -13.00
N PHE A 306 -21.30 2.19 -14.07
CA PHE A 306 -20.81 1.68 -15.36
C PHE A 306 -19.45 0.99 -15.21
N ASP A 307 -19.36 -0.23 -15.76
CA ASP A 307 -18.16 -1.05 -15.80
C ASP A 307 -18.00 -1.63 -17.20
N VAL A 308 -16.93 -1.23 -17.88
CA VAL A 308 -16.64 -1.67 -19.25
C VAL A 308 -16.45 -3.19 -19.34
N TYR A 309 -15.91 -3.82 -18.29
CA TYR A 309 -15.68 -5.28 -18.28
C TYR A 309 -16.99 -6.05 -18.08
N ALA A 310 -17.87 -5.58 -17.21
CA ALA A 310 -19.22 -6.16 -17.06
C ALA A 310 -20.03 -6.05 -18.35
N ALA A 311 -20.02 -4.86 -18.98
CA ALA A 311 -20.70 -4.65 -20.26
C ALA A 311 -20.10 -5.50 -21.40
N LEU A 312 -18.77 -5.67 -21.43
CA LEU A 312 -18.09 -6.59 -22.34
C LEU A 312 -18.50 -8.05 -22.05
N GLY A 313 -18.58 -8.44 -20.77
CA GLY A 313 -19.04 -9.78 -20.37
C GLY A 313 -20.41 -10.11 -20.93
N LEU A 314 -21.36 -9.17 -20.86
CA LEU A 314 -22.69 -9.31 -21.46
C LEU A 314 -22.65 -9.46 -22.99
N ALA A 315 -21.83 -8.67 -23.68
CA ALA A 315 -21.64 -8.78 -25.12
C ALA A 315 -21.05 -10.14 -25.52
N LEU A 316 -20.08 -10.65 -24.73
CA LEU A 316 -19.48 -11.97 -24.97
C LEU A 316 -20.46 -13.12 -24.70
N ILE A 317 -21.40 -12.97 -23.77
CA ILE A 317 -22.49 -13.94 -23.57
C ILE A 317 -23.39 -13.97 -24.80
N CYS A 318 -23.86 -12.82 -25.32
CA CYS A 318 -24.63 -12.75 -26.54
C CYS A 318 -23.92 -13.41 -27.73
N LYS A 319 -22.60 -13.16 -27.85
CA LYS A 319 -21.74 -13.82 -28.85
C LYS A 319 -21.72 -15.35 -28.68
N GLY A 320 -21.55 -15.83 -27.45
CA GLY A 320 -21.52 -17.27 -27.10
C GLY A 320 -22.87 -17.97 -27.37
N GLU A 321 -23.98 -17.27 -27.22
CA GLU A 321 -25.34 -17.74 -27.54
C GLU A 321 -25.68 -17.67 -29.05
N GLY A 322 -24.75 -17.16 -29.87
CA GLY A 322 -24.99 -16.98 -31.31
C GLY A 322 -25.80 -15.75 -31.67
N LYS A 323 -26.12 -14.87 -30.73
CA LYS A 323 -26.84 -13.60 -30.93
C LYS A 323 -25.85 -12.52 -31.43
N TYR A 324 -25.28 -12.73 -32.62
CA TYR A 324 -24.16 -11.92 -33.14
C TYR A 324 -24.53 -10.48 -33.44
N GLU A 325 -25.78 -10.18 -33.87
CA GLU A 325 -26.26 -8.81 -34.05
C GLU A 325 -26.26 -8.04 -32.72
N GLU A 326 -26.88 -8.61 -31.70
CA GLU A 326 -26.93 -7.97 -30.37
C GLU A 326 -25.52 -7.78 -29.78
N ALA A 327 -24.66 -8.79 -29.94
CA ALA A 327 -23.27 -8.69 -29.53
C ALA A 327 -22.51 -7.55 -30.26
N ALA A 328 -22.72 -7.41 -31.57
CA ALA A 328 -22.12 -6.39 -32.40
C ALA A 328 -22.57 -4.99 -31.98
N ASP A 329 -23.84 -4.78 -31.70
CA ASP A 329 -24.36 -3.50 -31.22
C ASP A 329 -23.77 -3.10 -29.86
N ARG A 330 -23.73 -4.05 -28.93
CA ARG A 330 -23.09 -3.84 -27.59
C ARG A 330 -21.62 -3.50 -27.72
N LEU A 331 -20.86 -4.25 -28.52
CA LEU A 331 -19.43 -4.03 -28.75
C LEU A 331 -19.17 -2.68 -29.43
N SER A 332 -20.01 -2.30 -30.43
CA SER A 332 -19.92 -0.99 -31.09
C SER A 332 -20.11 0.17 -30.12
N ASN A 333 -21.03 0.03 -29.16
CA ASN A 333 -21.24 1.03 -28.11
C ASN A 333 -20.04 1.10 -27.15
N LEU A 334 -19.43 -0.04 -26.78
CA LEU A 334 -18.25 -0.09 -25.94
C LEU A 334 -17.01 0.54 -26.60
N ILE A 335 -16.85 0.38 -27.91
CA ILE A 335 -15.76 1.03 -28.67
C ILE A 335 -15.82 2.55 -28.55
N ARG A 336 -17.04 3.15 -28.46
CA ARG A 336 -17.18 4.60 -28.27
C ARG A 336 -16.66 5.08 -26.92
N SER A 337 -16.71 4.23 -25.88
CA SER A 337 -16.20 4.56 -24.54
C SER A 337 -14.73 4.16 -24.34
N ASP A 338 -14.23 3.15 -25.06
CA ASP A 338 -12.82 2.68 -24.97
C ASP A 338 -12.27 2.37 -26.38
N ALA A 339 -12.07 3.43 -27.15
CA ALA A 339 -11.62 3.35 -28.54
C ALA A 339 -10.22 2.77 -28.74
N LYS A 340 -9.42 2.67 -27.66
CA LYS A 340 -8.04 2.11 -27.75
C LYS A 340 -7.97 0.62 -27.44
N ASN A 341 -9.05 0.01 -27.00
CA ASN A 341 -9.12 -1.41 -26.66
C ASN A 341 -9.28 -2.28 -27.89
N TYR A 342 -8.18 -2.74 -28.44
CA TYR A 342 -8.15 -3.55 -29.66
C TYR A 342 -8.99 -4.83 -29.59
N ARG A 343 -9.20 -5.39 -28.39
CA ARG A 343 -10.01 -6.61 -28.22
C ARG A 343 -11.47 -6.41 -28.62
N LEU A 344 -12.03 -5.24 -28.31
CA LEU A 344 -13.40 -4.90 -28.72
C LEU A 344 -13.56 -4.95 -30.24
N TYR A 345 -12.55 -4.47 -30.98
CA TYR A 345 -12.58 -4.48 -32.44
C TYR A 345 -12.44 -5.90 -33.01
N ILE A 346 -11.62 -6.74 -32.39
CA ILE A 346 -11.48 -8.16 -32.77
C ILE A 346 -12.80 -8.88 -32.54
N ASP A 347 -13.43 -8.74 -31.36
CA ASP A 347 -14.68 -9.39 -31.05
C ASP A 347 -15.83 -8.89 -31.94
N LEU A 348 -15.86 -7.60 -32.24
CA LEU A 348 -16.84 -7.02 -33.16
C LEU A 348 -16.63 -7.53 -34.59
N ALA A 349 -15.40 -7.55 -35.08
CA ALA A 349 -15.10 -8.11 -36.40
C ALA A 349 -15.48 -9.59 -36.52
N ASP A 350 -15.25 -10.36 -35.45
CA ASP A 350 -15.65 -11.76 -35.38
C ASP A 350 -17.18 -11.93 -35.46
N CYS A 351 -17.94 -11.08 -34.74
CA CYS A 351 -19.40 -11.06 -34.88
C CYS A 351 -19.84 -10.78 -36.34
N TYR A 352 -19.23 -9.81 -36.99
CA TYR A 352 -19.55 -9.52 -38.41
C TYR A 352 -19.16 -10.66 -39.34
N VAL A 353 -18.07 -11.35 -39.09
CA VAL A 353 -17.71 -12.56 -39.87
C VAL A 353 -18.76 -13.66 -39.71
N LYS A 354 -19.23 -13.90 -38.49
CA LYS A 354 -20.28 -14.88 -38.20
C LYS A 354 -21.62 -14.53 -38.84
N LEU A 355 -21.87 -13.24 -39.06
CA LEU A 355 -23.03 -12.71 -39.79
C LEU A 355 -22.85 -12.66 -41.31
N ASN A 356 -21.76 -13.18 -41.86
CA ASN A 356 -21.36 -13.09 -43.27
C ASN A 356 -21.17 -11.64 -43.77
N ARG A 357 -20.91 -10.68 -42.87
CA ARG A 357 -20.69 -9.25 -43.13
C ARG A 357 -19.20 -8.92 -43.19
N LYS A 358 -18.46 -9.57 -44.07
CA LYS A 358 -16.99 -9.49 -44.16
C LYS A 358 -16.49 -8.06 -44.38
N GLN A 359 -17.19 -7.24 -45.18
CA GLN A 359 -16.79 -5.87 -45.45
C GLN A 359 -16.84 -5.00 -44.17
N ASP A 360 -17.85 -5.21 -43.33
CA ASP A 360 -17.99 -4.50 -42.07
C ASP A 360 -16.87 -4.90 -41.09
N ALA A 361 -16.53 -6.20 -41.06
CA ALA A 361 -15.39 -6.68 -40.25
C ALA A 361 -14.09 -6.01 -40.67
N VAL A 362 -13.81 -5.91 -41.97
CA VAL A 362 -12.62 -5.23 -42.49
C VAL A 362 -12.64 -3.74 -42.10
N SER A 363 -13.79 -3.06 -42.32
CA SER A 363 -13.94 -1.63 -42.01
C SER A 363 -13.68 -1.31 -40.54
N VAL A 364 -14.18 -2.15 -39.63
CA VAL A 364 -13.96 -1.98 -38.19
C VAL A 364 -12.48 -2.11 -37.81
N LEU A 365 -11.78 -3.12 -38.33
CA LEU A 365 -10.34 -3.31 -38.06
C LEU A 365 -9.49 -2.19 -38.68
N GLU A 366 -9.84 -1.72 -39.87
CA GLU A 366 -9.16 -0.57 -40.49
C GLU A 366 -9.40 0.73 -39.70
N SER A 367 -10.57 0.89 -39.09
CA SER A 367 -10.84 2.05 -38.24
C SER A 367 -9.93 2.10 -37.01
N PHE A 368 -9.57 0.95 -36.45
CA PHE A 368 -8.55 0.88 -35.38
C PHE A 368 -7.15 1.23 -35.89
N GLN A 369 -6.75 0.70 -37.08
CA GLN A 369 -5.43 1.02 -37.65
C GLN A 369 -5.25 2.51 -37.95
N LYS A 370 -6.33 3.20 -38.36
CA LYS A 370 -6.28 4.67 -38.60
C LYS A 370 -5.95 5.49 -37.36
N GLN A 371 -6.02 4.91 -36.16
CA GLN A 371 -5.58 5.57 -34.93
C GLN A 371 -4.05 5.59 -34.78
N GLY A 372 -3.30 4.97 -35.69
CA GLY A 372 -1.84 4.91 -35.65
C GLY A 372 -1.25 3.97 -34.57
N ILE A 373 -2.10 3.16 -33.94
CA ILE A 373 -1.67 2.22 -32.89
C ILE A 373 -1.23 0.91 -33.55
N ARG A 374 0.05 0.56 -33.36
CA ARG A 374 0.58 -0.72 -33.84
C ARG A 374 0.01 -1.88 -33.00
N CYS A 375 -0.79 -2.73 -33.61
CA CYS A 375 -1.43 -3.88 -32.96
C CYS A 375 -1.34 -5.13 -33.86
N PRO A 376 -0.37 -6.04 -33.63
CA PRO A 376 -0.21 -7.24 -34.45
C PRO A 376 -1.47 -8.10 -34.60
N PRO A 377 -2.28 -8.36 -33.52
CA PRO A 377 -3.53 -9.14 -33.67
C PRO A 377 -4.53 -8.53 -34.65
N ILE A 378 -4.68 -7.21 -34.67
CA ILE A 378 -5.56 -6.52 -35.64
C ILE A 378 -5.02 -6.68 -37.05
N SER A 379 -3.72 -6.51 -37.26
CA SER A 379 -3.09 -6.62 -38.58
C SER A 379 -3.19 -8.04 -39.11
N ASP A 380 -2.97 -9.06 -38.27
CA ASP A 380 -3.08 -10.48 -38.62
C ASP A 380 -4.51 -10.85 -39.03
N MET A 381 -5.51 -10.44 -38.24
CA MET A 381 -6.92 -10.71 -38.56
C MET A 381 -7.36 -10.01 -39.85
N LEU A 382 -6.92 -8.75 -40.07
CA LEU A 382 -7.20 -8.00 -41.28
C LEU A 382 -6.59 -8.68 -42.50
N ASP A 383 -5.36 -9.16 -42.39
CA ASP A 383 -4.66 -9.86 -43.50
C ASP A 383 -5.34 -11.18 -43.85
N LYS A 384 -5.78 -11.94 -42.86
CA LYS A 384 -6.57 -13.17 -43.05
C LYS A 384 -7.88 -12.87 -43.78
N LEU A 385 -8.61 -11.84 -43.34
CA LEU A 385 -9.85 -11.43 -43.97
C LEU A 385 -9.65 -10.98 -45.41
N LYS A 386 -8.65 -10.13 -45.71
CA LYS A 386 -8.38 -9.63 -47.07
C LYS A 386 -7.98 -10.73 -48.03
N ASN A 387 -7.20 -11.69 -47.55
CA ASN A 387 -6.67 -12.78 -48.38
C ASN A 387 -7.51 -14.06 -48.36
N ASN A 388 -8.73 -14.03 -47.85
CA ASN A 388 -9.63 -15.20 -47.72
C ASN A 388 -8.97 -16.40 -47.00
N LYS A 389 -8.07 -16.14 -46.05
CA LYS A 389 -7.47 -17.20 -45.23
C LYS A 389 -8.39 -17.55 -44.06
N PRO A 390 -8.37 -18.82 -43.58
CA PRO A 390 -9.15 -19.19 -42.40
C PRO A 390 -8.74 -18.32 -41.20
N ILE A 391 -9.73 -17.82 -40.46
CA ILE A 391 -9.53 -16.95 -39.29
C ILE A 391 -9.15 -17.80 -38.07
N TYR A 392 -9.65 -19.06 -38.03
CA TYR A 392 -9.45 -20.05 -36.98
C TYR A 392 -8.64 -21.24 -37.47
#